data_e85bc92989cbbfd8fbf65931fadf95a3
#
_entry.id   e85bc92989cbbfd8fbf65931fadf95a3
#
_cell.length_a   1.000
_cell.length_b   1.000
_cell.length_c   1.000
_cell.angle_alpha   90.00
_cell.angle_beta   90.00
_cell.angle_gamma   90.00
#
_symmetry.space_group_name_H-M   'P 1'
#
loop_
_entity.id
_entity.type
_entity.pdbx_description
1 polymer ?
#
loop_
_entity_poly.entity_id
_entity_poly.type
_entity_poly.pdbx_seq_one_letter_code
_entity_poly.pdbx_strand_id
1 'polypeptide(L)'
;LSANKEGIGFLVRNLSPHYNGVPPVLQHLGNTSFHGEISGYFTDLVMYGLFRTDIGSVQTDLKLSSDKAKALFSYSGGVKTTDFELGQLLGNKQLGKITFNLDVRGNHYKSQYPSITLKGLIASLEYSNYKYENITLDGEFKRGGFDGKVALNDENGSVHLNGNINVVEKVPTFNFNAVIDKIRPHDLNLTKEYPDAEFSLKLKANFRGGSIDEMMG
;
A
#
# COMPACT_ATOMS: atom_id res chain seq x y z
N LEU A 1 26.07 5.69 6.18
CA LEU A 1 25.45 6.52 7.22
C LEU A 1 24.59 5.63 8.13
N SER A 2 24.58 5.89 9.43
CA SER A 2 23.65 5.28 10.38
C SER A 2 22.87 6.41 11.07
N ALA A 3 21.55 6.31 11.08
CA ALA A 3 20.68 7.26 11.73
C ALA A 3 19.70 6.52 12.66
N ASN A 4 19.48 7.07 13.85
CA ASN A 4 18.46 6.63 14.79
C ASN A 4 17.13 7.36 14.54
N LYS A 5 16.13 7.11 15.40
CA LYS A 5 14.78 7.71 15.31
C LYS A 5 14.82 9.26 15.25
N GLU A 6 15.73 9.91 15.97
CA GLU A 6 15.86 11.37 15.97
C GLU A 6 16.44 11.89 14.65
N GLY A 7 17.45 11.20 14.10
CA GLY A 7 18.02 11.50 12.79
C GLY A 7 17.01 11.32 11.66
N ILE A 8 16.19 10.25 11.70
CA ILE A 8 15.09 10.03 10.76
C ILE A 8 14.05 11.14 10.89
N GLY A 9 13.66 11.51 12.11
CA GLY A 9 12.74 12.62 12.38
C GLY A 9 13.26 13.96 11.87
N PHE A 10 14.57 14.21 11.97
CA PHE A 10 15.22 15.38 11.40
C PHE A 10 15.10 15.41 9.86
N LEU A 11 15.37 14.29 9.19
CA LEU A 11 15.23 14.18 7.73
C LEU A 11 13.79 14.45 7.29
N VAL A 12 12.81 13.81 7.93
CA VAL A 12 11.40 13.99 7.61
C VAL A 12 10.96 15.45 7.73
N ARG A 13 11.34 16.13 8.81
CA ARG A 13 11.00 17.55 9.02
C ARG A 13 11.64 18.49 7.98
N ASN A 14 12.85 18.17 7.54
CA ASN A 14 13.54 19.02 6.55
C ASN A 14 13.09 18.76 5.11
N LEU A 15 12.69 17.54 4.80
CA LEU A 15 12.16 17.15 3.50
C LEU A 15 10.71 17.58 3.32
N SER A 16 9.90 17.52 4.37
CA SER A 16 8.48 17.86 4.31
C SER A 16 8.13 18.93 5.36
N PRO A 17 8.50 20.22 5.12
CA PRO A 17 8.33 21.31 6.09
C PRO A 17 6.87 21.61 6.47
N HIS A 18 5.91 21.01 5.77
CA HIS A 18 4.48 21.17 6.06
C HIS A 18 3.90 20.05 6.95
N TYR A 19 4.68 19.04 7.27
CA TYR A 19 4.30 18.00 8.23
C TYR A 19 4.77 18.43 9.63
N ASN A 20 3.83 18.84 10.47
CA ASN A 20 4.08 19.10 11.88
C ASN A 20 4.21 17.78 12.66
N GLY A 21 5.21 16.96 12.33
CA GLY A 21 5.49 15.72 13.03
C GLY A 21 5.58 14.47 12.14
N VAL A 22 5.87 13.35 12.77
CA VAL A 22 5.86 12.02 12.12
C VAL A 22 4.40 11.56 12.00
N PRO A 23 3.93 11.10 10.83
CA PRO A 23 2.58 10.55 10.71
C PRO A 23 2.28 9.52 11.80
N PRO A 24 1.07 9.53 12.41
CA PRO A 24 0.74 8.67 13.55
C PRO A 24 1.01 7.18 13.28
N VAL A 25 0.77 6.72 12.07
CA VAL A 25 1.03 5.32 11.65
C VAL A 25 2.50 4.94 11.81
N LEU A 26 3.43 5.86 11.61
CA LEU A 26 4.86 5.61 11.76
C LEU A 26 5.32 5.50 13.22
N GLN A 27 4.45 5.85 14.18
CA GLN A 27 4.74 5.62 15.60
C GLN A 27 4.73 4.12 15.94
N HIS A 28 3.98 3.32 15.20
CA HIS A 28 3.91 1.87 15.35
C HIS A 28 5.19 1.14 14.87
N LEU A 29 6.10 1.84 14.19
CA LEU A 29 7.40 1.28 13.80
C LEU A 29 8.32 0.97 14.99
N GLY A 30 8.06 1.56 16.15
CA GLY A 30 8.91 1.42 17.33
C GLY A 30 10.27 2.06 17.17
N ASN A 31 11.33 1.38 17.61
CA ASN A 31 12.70 1.82 17.41
C ASN A 31 13.06 1.72 15.93
N THR A 32 13.62 2.79 15.39
CA THR A 32 13.97 2.84 13.97
C THR A 32 15.44 3.18 13.80
N SER A 33 16.09 2.50 12.85
CA SER A 33 17.46 2.81 12.43
C SER A 33 17.59 2.69 10.92
N PHE A 34 18.48 3.47 10.35
CA PHE A 34 18.80 3.43 8.93
C PHE A 34 20.29 3.14 8.75
N HIS A 35 20.59 2.19 7.87
CA HIS A 35 21.94 1.85 7.42
C HIS A 35 21.99 1.95 5.91
N GLY A 36 22.83 2.85 5.40
CA GLY A 36 22.94 3.03 3.96
C GLY A 36 23.61 4.33 3.57
N GLU A 37 23.37 4.76 2.36
CA GLU A 37 23.90 5.97 1.76
C GLU A 37 22.78 6.98 1.53
N ILE A 38 23.05 8.23 1.88
CA ILE A 38 22.20 9.37 1.55
C ILE A 38 23.10 10.39 0.87
N SER A 39 22.77 10.80 -0.34
CA SER A 39 23.51 11.75 -1.14
C SER A 39 22.60 12.80 -1.77
N GLY A 40 23.15 13.95 -2.10
CA GLY A 40 22.43 15.06 -2.69
C GLY A 40 22.14 16.20 -1.72
N TYR A 41 21.21 17.06 -2.10
CA TYR A 41 20.75 18.21 -1.32
C TYR A 41 19.37 17.93 -0.73
N PHE A 42 18.94 18.66 0.30
CA PHE A 42 17.58 18.52 0.86
C PHE A 42 16.45 18.76 -0.15
N THR A 43 16.75 19.39 -1.27
CA THR A 43 15.82 19.57 -2.38
C THR A 43 15.80 18.39 -3.34
N ASP A 44 16.83 17.55 -3.34
CA ASP A 44 16.98 16.42 -4.25
C ASP A 44 17.94 15.38 -3.63
N LEU A 45 17.40 14.44 -2.87
CA LEU A 45 18.14 13.41 -2.15
C LEU A 45 17.94 12.04 -2.81
N VAL A 46 19.01 11.27 -2.85
CA VAL A 46 18.97 9.82 -3.12
C VAL A 46 19.29 9.09 -1.84
N MET A 47 18.48 8.10 -1.50
CA MET A 47 18.61 7.29 -0.31
C MET A 47 18.57 5.81 -0.69
N TYR A 48 19.70 5.13 -0.48
CA TYR A 48 19.83 3.70 -0.69
C TYR A 48 20.22 3.02 0.61
N GLY A 49 19.45 2.05 1.08
CA GLY A 49 19.80 1.36 2.33
C GLY A 49 18.68 0.56 2.94
N LEU A 50 18.90 0.20 4.20
CA LEU A 50 18.02 -0.65 4.99
C LEU A 50 17.49 0.12 6.20
N PHE A 51 16.19 0.30 6.24
CA PHE A 51 15.47 0.66 7.46
C PHE A 51 15.21 -0.59 8.28
N ARG A 52 15.62 -0.56 9.55
CA ARG A 52 15.22 -1.56 10.55
C ARG A 52 14.28 -0.92 11.54
N THR A 53 13.24 -1.65 11.88
CA THR A 53 12.20 -1.25 12.84
C THR A 53 11.91 -2.41 13.78
N ASP A 54 11.14 -2.18 14.85
CA ASP A 54 10.72 -3.26 15.75
C ASP A 54 9.75 -4.24 15.08
N ILE A 55 9.11 -3.85 13.96
CA ILE A 55 8.11 -4.64 13.22
C ILE A 55 8.61 -5.17 11.87
N GLY A 56 9.91 -5.06 11.60
CA GLY A 56 10.52 -5.58 10.38
C GLY A 56 11.50 -4.61 9.73
N SER A 57 12.04 -5.02 8.59
CA SER A 57 13.03 -4.23 7.86
C SER A 57 12.56 -3.94 6.44
N VAL A 58 12.85 -2.73 5.95
CA VAL A 58 12.51 -2.29 4.59
C VAL A 58 13.76 -1.82 3.88
N GLN A 59 14.12 -2.47 2.79
CA GLN A 59 15.16 -2.01 1.88
C GLN A 59 14.58 -0.94 0.97
N THR A 60 15.32 0.14 0.79
CA THR A 60 14.89 1.30 -0.01
C THR A 60 15.97 1.71 -1.00
N ASP A 61 15.51 2.10 -2.19
CA ASP A 61 16.28 2.81 -3.21
C ASP A 61 15.40 3.95 -3.72
N LEU A 62 15.44 5.08 -3.01
CA LEU A 62 14.49 6.17 -3.19
C LEU A 62 15.18 7.47 -3.58
N LYS A 63 14.60 8.15 -4.55
CA LYS A 63 14.80 9.55 -4.83
C LYS A 63 13.71 10.36 -4.15
N LEU A 64 14.12 11.35 -3.35
CA LEU A 64 13.25 12.27 -2.64
C LEU A 64 13.51 13.69 -3.16
N SER A 65 12.49 14.44 -3.48
CA SER A 65 12.61 15.80 -4.00
C SER A 65 11.64 16.75 -3.31
N SER A 66 12.10 17.95 -3.00
CA SER A 66 11.31 18.98 -2.34
C SER A 66 11.45 20.32 -3.07
N ASP A 67 10.32 20.87 -3.55
CA ASP A 67 10.22 22.21 -4.12
C ASP A 67 9.47 23.12 -3.14
N LYS A 68 10.22 23.92 -2.38
CA LYS A 68 9.64 24.82 -1.38
C LYS A 68 8.76 25.90 -1.98
N ALA A 69 9.07 26.38 -3.19
CA ALA A 69 8.28 27.43 -3.87
C ALA A 69 6.89 26.91 -4.27
N LYS A 70 6.81 25.66 -4.66
CA LYS A 70 5.54 24.98 -5.01
C LYS A 70 4.89 24.24 -3.84
N ALA A 71 5.54 24.24 -2.66
CA ALA A 71 5.12 23.41 -1.53
C ALA A 71 4.87 21.94 -1.94
N LEU A 72 5.77 21.41 -2.77
CA LEU A 72 5.71 20.06 -3.33
C LEU A 72 6.79 19.21 -2.68
N PHE A 73 6.39 18.03 -2.22
CA PHE A 73 7.28 16.93 -1.89
C PHE A 73 6.96 15.73 -2.80
N SER A 74 7.97 15.13 -3.39
CA SER A 74 7.81 13.95 -4.23
C SER A 74 8.86 12.90 -3.89
N TYR A 75 8.49 11.65 -4.12
CA TYR A 75 9.38 10.51 -3.97
C TYR A 75 9.13 9.47 -5.07
N SER A 76 10.18 8.76 -5.45
CA SER A 76 10.11 7.66 -6.40
C SER A 76 11.22 6.67 -6.19
N GLY A 77 11.00 5.40 -6.51
CA GLY A 77 12.02 4.36 -6.46
C GLY A 77 11.51 3.03 -5.94
N GLY A 78 12.43 2.14 -5.58
CA GLY A 78 12.15 0.79 -5.13
C GLY A 78 12.04 0.67 -3.61
N VAL A 79 11.07 -0.12 -3.15
CA VAL A 79 10.94 -0.57 -1.77
C VAL A 79 10.71 -2.08 -1.72
N LYS A 80 11.43 -2.75 -0.81
CA LYS A 80 11.35 -4.19 -0.67
C LYS A 80 11.36 -4.58 0.80
N THR A 81 10.56 -5.57 1.14
CA THR A 81 10.55 -6.14 2.49
C THR A 81 10.26 -7.65 2.46
N THR A 82 10.62 -8.31 3.55
CA THR A 82 10.28 -9.71 3.81
C THR A 82 9.72 -9.79 5.21
N ASP A 83 8.57 -10.46 5.36
CA ASP A 83 7.89 -10.73 6.64
C ASP A 83 7.71 -9.50 7.53
N PHE A 84 7.35 -8.36 6.93
CA PHE A 84 7.07 -7.13 7.66
C PHE A 84 5.68 -7.18 8.30
N GLU A 85 5.57 -6.84 9.58
CA GLU A 85 4.34 -6.90 10.39
C GLU A 85 3.35 -5.77 10.02
N LEU A 86 2.71 -5.91 8.85
CA LEU A 86 1.78 -4.91 8.31
C LEU A 86 0.61 -4.64 9.25
N GLY A 87 0.10 -5.70 9.88
CA GLY A 87 -1.00 -5.59 10.85
C GLY A 87 -0.66 -4.71 12.04
N GLN A 88 0.58 -4.82 12.55
CA GLN A 88 1.05 -3.96 13.64
C GLN A 88 1.20 -2.51 13.18
N LEU A 89 1.74 -2.27 11.96
CA LEU A 89 1.85 -0.93 11.40
C LEU A 89 0.49 -0.24 11.31
N LEU A 90 -0.52 -0.93 10.80
CA LEU A 90 -1.85 -0.37 10.53
C LEU A 90 -2.82 -0.49 11.71
N GLY A 91 -2.42 -1.17 12.79
CA GLY A 91 -3.30 -1.45 13.93
C GLY A 91 -4.49 -2.37 13.58
N ASN A 92 -4.34 -3.20 12.56
CA ASN A 92 -5.39 -4.10 12.08
C ASN A 92 -5.05 -5.56 12.42
N LYS A 93 -5.85 -6.17 13.29
CA LYS A 93 -5.64 -7.55 13.78
C LYS A 93 -5.91 -8.64 12.72
N GLN A 94 -6.62 -8.31 11.65
CA GLN A 94 -6.87 -9.26 10.56
C GLN A 94 -5.68 -9.36 9.60
N LEU A 95 -4.86 -8.31 9.53
CA LEU A 95 -3.63 -8.29 8.75
C LEU A 95 -2.49 -8.88 9.58
N GLY A 96 -1.67 -9.71 8.95
CA GLY A 96 -0.42 -10.22 9.48
C GLY A 96 0.78 -9.66 8.72
N LYS A 97 1.66 -10.54 8.31
CA LYS A 97 2.90 -10.21 7.60
C LYS A 97 2.68 -9.94 6.13
N ILE A 98 3.60 -9.13 5.57
CA ILE A 98 3.66 -8.86 4.14
C ILE A 98 5.10 -9.00 3.63
N THR A 99 5.24 -9.59 2.45
CA THR A 99 6.49 -9.64 1.69
C THR A 99 6.24 -9.04 0.32
N PHE A 100 7.00 -8.00 -0.06
CA PHE A 100 6.82 -7.35 -1.34
C PHE A 100 8.12 -6.81 -1.95
N ASN A 101 8.05 -6.56 -3.27
CA ASN A 101 9.00 -5.77 -4.04
C ASN A 101 8.21 -4.83 -4.95
N LEU A 102 8.20 -3.54 -4.64
CA LEU A 102 7.37 -2.54 -5.30
C LEU A 102 8.20 -1.34 -5.73
N ASP A 103 7.91 -0.84 -6.92
CA ASP A 103 8.22 0.53 -7.31
C ASP A 103 7.14 1.46 -6.76
N VAL A 104 7.56 2.52 -6.11
CA VAL A 104 6.69 3.53 -5.53
C VAL A 104 6.95 4.89 -6.18
N ARG A 105 5.89 5.63 -6.44
CA ARG A 105 5.98 7.03 -6.85
C ARG A 105 4.87 7.80 -6.18
N GLY A 106 5.20 8.88 -5.53
CA GLY A 106 4.21 9.70 -4.86
C GLY A 106 4.57 11.17 -4.89
N ASN A 107 3.54 11.98 -4.70
CA ASN A 107 3.68 13.42 -4.52
C ASN A 107 2.69 13.92 -3.48
N HIS A 108 3.08 15.00 -2.82
CA HIS A 108 2.26 15.70 -1.86
C HIS A 108 2.39 17.21 -2.09
N TYR A 109 1.27 17.84 -2.45
CA TYR A 109 1.13 19.29 -2.50
C TYR A 109 0.39 19.77 -1.24
N LYS A 110 0.76 20.92 -0.69
CA LYS A 110 0.10 21.51 0.49
C LYS A 110 -1.42 21.62 0.34
N SER A 111 -1.92 21.86 -0.87
CA SER A 111 -3.33 22.11 -1.20
C SER A 111 -4.06 20.90 -1.77
N GLN A 112 -3.40 19.76 -1.91
CA GLN A 112 -3.98 18.57 -2.55
C GLN A 112 -3.81 17.33 -1.67
N TYR A 113 -4.69 16.37 -1.87
CA TYR A 113 -4.51 15.05 -1.26
C TYR A 113 -3.29 14.36 -1.85
N PRO A 114 -2.49 13.69 -1.01
CA PRO A 114 -1.37 12.90 -1.49
C PRO A 114 -1.85 11.81 -2.45
N SER A 115 -1.08 11.57 -3.50
CA SER A 115 -1.24 10.39 -4.34
C SER A 115 0.00 9.52 -4.28
N ILE A 116 -0.20 8.23 -4.35
CA ILE A 116 0.86 7.24 -4.44
C ILE A 116 0.54 6.21 -5.51
N THR A 117 1.46 6.04 -6.45
CA THR A 117 1.43 4.94 -7.42
C THR A 117 2.30 3.81 -6.89
N LEU A 118 1.77 2.60 -6.90
CA LEU A 118 2.47 1.39 -6.53
C LEU A 118 2.44 0.42 -7.70
N LYS A 119 3.60 -0.16 -8.03
CA LYS A 119 3.72 -1.16 -9.08
C LYS A 119 4.69 -2.26 -8.66
N GLY A 120 4.29 -3.51 -8.79
CA GLY A 120 5.17 -4.65 -8.55
C GLY A 120 4.47 -5.86 -7.99
N LEU A 121 5.22 -6.65 -7.23
CA LEU A 121 4.79 -7.92 -6.68
C LEU A 121 4.71 -7.87 -5.15
N ILE A 122 3.58 -8.26 -4.62
CA ILE A 122 3.43 -8.69 -3.23
C ILE A 122 3.51 -10.23 -3.27
N ALA A 123 4.66 -10.75 -2.84
CA ALA A 123 4.92 -12.17 -2.88
C ALA A 123 4.02 -12.93 -1.91
N SER A 124 3.75 -12.31 -0.73
CA SER A 124 2.77 -12.84 0.22
C SER A 124 2.16 -11.73 1.07
N LEU A 125 0.90 -11.93 1.46
CA LEU A 125 0.14 -11.11 2.39
C LEU A 125 -0.70 -12.00 3.29
N GLU A 126 -0.51 -11.90 4.60
CA GLU A 126 -1.36 -12.59 5.56
C GLU A 126 -2.61 -11.75 5.87
N TYR A 127 -3.79 -12.33 5.65
CA TYR A 127 -5.07 -11.73 6.02
C TYR A 127 -6.02 -12.81 6.53
N SER A 128 -6.68 -12.56 7.67
CA SER A 128 -7.63 -13.48 8.31
C SER A 128 -7.10 -14.92 8.48
N ASN A 129 -5.82 -15.05 8.88
CA ASN A 129 -5.09 -16.31 9.07
C ASN A 129 -4.88 -17.13 7.76
N TYR A 130 -5.01 -16.50 6.61
CA TYR A 130 -4.63 -17.08 5.33
C TYR A 130 -3.47 -16.29 4.73
N LYS A 131 -2.53 -16.99 4.08
CA LYS A 131 -1.38 -16.39 3.39
C LYS A 131 -1.64 -16.36 1.90
N TYR A 132 -2.16 -15.25 1.43
CA TYR A 132 -2.32 -14.97 0.00
C TYR A 132 -0.96 -14.82 -0.67
N GLU A 133 -0.78 -15.43 -1.84
CA GLU A 133 0.49 -15.40 -2.56
C GLU A 133 0.32 -14.83 -3.98
N ASN A 134 1.45 -14.34 -4.56
CA ASN A 134 1.53 -13.87 -5.94
C ASN A 134 0.50 -12.79 -6.32
N ILE A 135 0.46 -11.70 -5.53
CA ILE A 135 -0.39 -10.56 -5.82
C ILE A 135 0.42 -9.54 -6.64
N THR A 136 -0.01 -9.24 -7.85
CA THR A 136 0.55 -8.13 -8.63
C THR A 136 -0.32 -6.89 -8.49
N LEU A 137 0.34 -5.73 -8.40
CA LEU A 137 -0.30 -4.43 -8.23
C LEU A 137 0.28 -3.45 -9.24
N ASP A 138 -0.58 -2.69 -9.92
CA ASP A 138 -0.19 -1.55 -10.77
C ASP A 138 -1.33 -0.52 -10.71
N GLY A 139 -1.21 0.48 -9.83
CA GLY A 139 -2.27 1.45 -9.65
C GLY A 139 -1.92 2.63 -8.76
N GLU A 140 -2.81 3.61 -8.80
CA GLU A 140 -2.73 4.86 -8.03
C GLU A 140 -3.72 4.81 -6.86
N PHE A 141 -3.23 5.19 -5.70
CA PHE A 141 -4.04 5.47 -4.51
C PHE A 141 -4.13 6.98 -4.30
N LYS A 142 -5.34 7.52 -4.25
CA LYS A 142 -5.61 8.93 -4.03
C LYS A 142 -6.95 9.14 -3.33
N ARG A 143 -6.96 10.00 -2.29
CA ARG A 143 -8.18 10.31 -1.51
C ARG A 143 -8.93 9.06 -1.00
N GLY A 144 -8.20 7.99 -0.65
CA GLY A 144 -8.80 6.73 -0.21
C GLY A 144 -9.50 5.93 -1.33
N GLY A 145 -9.29 6.32 -2.59
CA GLY A 145 -9.65 5.54 -3.75
C GLY A 145 -8.45 4.81 -4.34
N PHE A 146 -8.73 3.81 -5.15
CA PHE A 146 -7.77 3.05 -5.94
C PHE A 146 -8.19 3.10 -7.41
N ASP A 147 -7.24 3.33 -8.29
CA ASP A 147 -7.40 3.24 -9.74
C ASP A 147 -6.26 2.43 -10.33
N GLY A 148 -6.56 1.29 -10.95
CA GLY A 148 -5.50 0.43 -11.48
C GLY A 148 -5.90 -1.03 -11.62
N LYS A 149 -4.88 -1.88 -11.57
CA LYS A 149 -4.99 -3.34 -11.74
C LYS A 149 -4.43 -4.05 -10.51
N VAL A 150 -5.16 -5.06 -10.07
CA VAL A 150 -4.71 -6.02 -9.07
C VAL A 150 -4.95 -7.42 -9.62
N ALA A 151 -3.96 -8.29 -9.52
CA ALA A 151 -4.15 -9.70 -9.83
C ALA A 151 -3.60 -10.55 -8.69
N LEU A 152 -4.41 -11.46 -8.21
CA LEU A 152 -4.04 -12.54 -7.31
C LEU A 152 -3.96 -13.83 -8.12
N ASN A 153 -2.86 -14.58 -7.99
CA ASN A 153 -2.70 -15.91 -8.56
C ASN A 153 -2.26 -16.85 -7.44
N ASP A 154 -3.23 -17.31 -6.68
CA ASP A 154 -3.07 -18.17 -5.52
C ASP A 154 -3.41 -19.64 -5.89
N GLU A 155 -2.98 -20.60 -5.10
CA GLU A 155 -3.29 -22.01 -5.31
C GLU A 155 -4.80 -22.30 -5.18
N ASN A 156 -5.52 -21.50 -4.39
CA ASN A 156 -6.96 -21.60 -4.15
C ASN A 156 -7.79 -20.68 -5.03
N GLY A 157 -7.22 -20.22 -6.16
CA GLY A 157 -7.91 -19.50 -7.22
C GLY A 157 -7.23 -18.21 -7.66
N SER A 158 -7.76 -17.60 -8.70
CA SER A 158 -7.25 -16.34 -9.22
C SER A 158 -8.29 -15.25 -9.30
N VAL A 159 -7.84 -14.00 -9.09
CA VAL A 159 -8.66 -12.79 -9.23
C VAL A 159 -7.88 -11.78 -10.05
N HIS A 160 -8.49 -11.26 -11.10
CA HIS A 160 -7.98 -10.14 -11.87
C HIS A 160 -8.99 -9.00 -11.80
N LEU A 161 -8.60 -7.89 -11.19
CA LEU A 161 -9.40 -6.68 -11.07
C LEU A 161 -8.73 -5.54 -11.83
N ASN A 162 -9.52 -4.79 -12.62
CA ASN A 162 -9.06 -3.60 -13.32
C ASN A 162 -10.16 -2.53 -13.26
N GLY A 163 -9.83 -1.38 -12.71
CA GLY A 163 -10.77 -0.25 -12.62
C GLY A 163 -10.53 0.66 -11.44
N ASN A 164 -11.58 1.39 -11.08
CA ASN A 164 -11.57 2.41 -10.05
C ASN A 164 -12.54 2.06 -8.93
N ILE A 165 -12.07 2.23 -7.68
CA ILE A 165 -12.87 2.07 -6.45
C ILE A 165 -12.58 3.29 -5.57
N ASN A 166 -13.63 3.99 -5.11
CA ASN A 166 -13.50 5.07 -4.14
C ASN A 166 -14.53 4.89 -3.03
N VAL A 167 -14.06 4.72 -1.80
CA VAL A 167 -14.90 4.45 -0.61
C VAL A 167 -14.93 5.59 0.41
N VAL A 168 -14.21 6.67 0.17
CA VAL A 168 -14.10 7.82 1.10
C VAL A 168 -15.08 8.93 0.78
N GLU A 169 -15.65 8.95 -0.41
CA GLU A 169 -16.73 9.87 -0.74
C GLU A 169 -18.00 9.52 0.04
N LYS A 170 -18.88 10.52 0.24
CA LYS A 170 -20.18 10.30 0.91
C LYS A 170 -20.97 9.16 0.29
N VAL A 171 -20.80 8.97 -1.01
CA VAL A 171 -21.40 7.88 -1.78
C VAL A 171 -20.25 7.13 -2.45
N PRO A 172 -19.91 5.92 -1.99
CA PRO A 172 -18.87 5.09 -2.62
C PRO A 172 -19.13 4.87 -4.11
N THR A 173 -18.08 4.86 -4.91
CA THR A 173 -18.15 4.62 -6.36
C THR A 173 -17.31 3.42 -6.72
N PHE A 174 -17.86 2.58 -7.60
CA PHE A 174 -17.26 1.33 -8.06
C PHE A 174 -17.39 1.26 -9.58
N ASN A 175 -16.27 1.28 -10.28
CA ASN A 175 -16.21 1.13 -11.72
C ASN A 175 -15.05 0.20 -12.07
N PHE A 176 -15.31 -1.10 -12.12
CA PHE A 176 -14.28 -2.08 -12.37
C PHE A 176 -14.78 -3.30 -13.16
N ASN A 177 -13.84 -3.98 -13.79
CA ASN A 177 -14.02 -5.32 -14.33
C ASN A 177 -13.25 -6.30 -13.44
N ALA A 178 -13.89 -7.40 -13.07
CA ALA A 178 -13.26 -8.49 -12.34
C ALA A 178 -13.43 -9.80 -13.09
N VAL A 179 -12.37 -10.58 -13.14
CA VAL A 179 -12.39 -11.97 -13.57
C VAL A 179 -11.90 -12.80 -12.39
N ILE A 180 -12.76 -13.68 -11.94
CA ILE A 180 -12.51 -14.61 -10.84
C ILE A 180 -12.52 -16.00 -11.43
N ASP A 181 -11.50 -16.80 -11.16
CA ASP A 181 -11.41 -18.16 -11.65
C ASP A 181 -11.06 -19.13 -10.54
N LYS A 182 -11.88 -20.18 -10.41
CA LYS A 182 -11.70 -21.29 -9.45
C LYS A 182 -11.44 -20.87 -8.01
N ILE A 183 -12.11 -19.78 -7.57
CA ILE A 183 -12.01 -19.34 -6.19
C ILE A 183 -12.67 -20.33 -5.24
N ARG A 184 -11.94 -20.74 -4.21
CA ARG A 184 -12.39 -21.56 -3.08
C ARG A 184 -12.46 -20.69 -1.82
N PRO A 185 -13.62 -20.11 -1.53
CA PRO A 185 -13.71 -19.10 -0.45
C PRO A 185 -13.42 -19.65 0.94
N HIS A 186 -13.77 -20.93 1.18
CA HIS A 186 -13.46 -21.59 2.43
C HIS A 186 -11.95 -21.74 2.64
N ASP A 187 -11.22 -22.21 1.63
CA ASP A 187 -9.78 -22.44 1.69
C ASP A 187 -9.01 -21.11 1.82
N LEU A 188 -9.57 -20.02 1.27
CA LEU A 188 -9.04 -18.65 1.41
C LEU A 188 -9.43 -17.97 2.75
N ASN A 189 -10.08 -18.67 3.67
CA ASN A 189 -10.61 -18.11 4.93
C ASN A 189 -11.57 -16.90 4.75
N LEU A 190 -12.26 -16.82 3.60
CA LEU A 190 -13.26 -15.78 3.32
C LEU A 190 -14.63 -16.13 3.89
N THR A 191 -14.93 -17.43 4.06
CA THR A 191 -16.14 -17.93 4.71
C THR A 191 -15.84 -19.24 5.43
N LYS A 192 -16.68 -19.57 6.43
CA LYS A 192 -16.67 -20.88 7.10
C LYS A 192 -17.74 -21.82 6.55
N GLU A 193 -18.61 -21.31 5.70
CA GLU A 193 -19.68 -22.07 5.07
C GLU A 193 -19.20 -22.64 3.74
N TYR A 194 -19.85 -23.70 3.28
CA TYR A 194 -19.64 -24.32 1.96
C TYR A 194 -18.20 -24.71 1.67
N PRO A 195 -17.61 -25.67 2.41
CA PRO A 195 -16.18 -26.01 2.31
C PRO A 195 -15.76 -26.50 0.90
N ASP A 196 -16.68 -27.10 0.14
CA ASP A 196 -16.41 -27.63 -1.20
C ASP A 196 -16.78 -26.63 -2.31
N ALA A 197 -17.19 -25.41 -1.97
CA ALA A 197 -17.60 -24.44 -2.97
C ALA A 197 -16.40 -23.92 -3.76
N GLU A 198 -16.50 -24.04 -5.08
CA GLU A 198 -15.59 -23.41 -6.05
C GLU A 198 -16.43 -22.64 -7.06
N PHE A 199 -16.04 -21.43 -7.41
CA PHE A 199 -16.74 -20.67 -8.42
C PHE A 199 -15.82 -19.83 -9.31
N SER A 200 -16.33 -19.57 -10.52
CA SER A 200 -15.72 -18.62 -11.46
C SER A 200 -16.77 -17.59 -11.87
N LEU A 201 -16.35 -16.33 -12.00
CA LEU A 201 -17.25 -15.22 -12.26
C LEU A 201 -16.54 -14.17 -13.11
N LYS A 202 -17.25 -13.62 -14.10
CA LYS A 202 -16.86 -12.37 -14.77
C LYS A 202 -17.86 -11.29 -14.40
N LEU A 203 -17.36 -10.23 -13.79
CA LEU A 203 -18.17 -9.12 -13.32
C LEU A 203 -17.71 -7.82 -13.96
N LYS A 204 -18.69 -7.05 -14.44
CA LYS A 204 -18.50 -5.64 -14.78
C LYS A 204 -19.38 -4.81 -13.85
N ALA A 205 -18.75 -4.05 -12.97
CA ALA A 205 -19.43 -3.20 -12.00
C ALA A 205 -19.31 -1.75 -12.42
N ASN A 206 -20.43 -1.03 -12.43
CA ASN A 206 -20.47 0.42 -12.59
C ASN A 206 -21.66 0.93 -11.77
N PHE A 207 -21.40 1.26 -10.51
CA PHE A 207 -22.45 1.71 -9.61
C PHE A 207 -21.93 2.71 -8.56
N ARG A 208 -22.88 3.40 -7.93
CA ARG A 208 -22.65 4.29 -6.79
C ARG A 208 -23.61 3.86 -5.67
N GLY A 209 -23.11 3.81 -4.45
CA GLY A 209 -23.91 3.42 -3.29
C GLY A 209 -23.12 2.57 -2.30
N GLY A 210 -23.56 2.56 -1.04
CA GLY A 210 -22.94 1.81 0.05
C GLY A 210 -23.65 0.49 0.36
N SER A 211 -24.83 0.22 -0.24
CA SER A 211 -25.61 -0.99 -0.03
C SER A 211 -26.17 -1.54 -1.35
N ILE A 212 -26.56 -2.82 -1.35
CA ILE A 212 -27.18 -3.48 -2.49
C ILE A 212 -28.54 -2.83 -2.83
N ASP A 213 -29.24 -2.34 -1.82
CA ASP A 213 -30.55 -1.69 -2.00
C ASP A 213 -30.44 -0.35 -2.73
N GLU A 214 -29.32 0.38 -2.54
CA GLU A 214 -29.00 1.61 -3.27
C GLU A 214 -28.57 1.35 -4.72
N MET A 215 -28.17 0.11 -5.05
CA MET A 215 -27.75 -0.30 -6.39
C MET A 215 -28.92 -0.67 -7.30
N MET A 216 -30.08 -0.96 -6.74
CA MET A 216 -31.29 -1.42 -7.48
C MET A 216 -32.30 -0.31 -7.74
N GLY A 217 -31.95 0.94 -7.46
CA GLY A 217 -32.78 2.13 -7.68
C GLY A 217 -32.56 2.79 -9.03
#